data_e437c96dba10714f159e79a5ac2bd7ba
#
_entry.id   e437c96dba10714f159e79a5ac2bd7ba
#
_cell.length_a   1.000
_cell.length_b   1.000
_cell.length_c   1.000
_cell.angle_alpha   90.00
_cell.angle_beta   90.00
_cell.angle_gamma   90.00
#
_symmetry.space_group_name_H-M   'P 1'
#
loop_
_entity.id
_entity.type
_entity.pdbx_description
1 polymer ?
#
loop_
_entity_poly.entity_id
_entity_poly.type
_entity_poly.pdbx_seq_one_letter_code
_entity_poly.pdbx_strand_id
1 'polypeptide(L)'
;MRQRHLGQAGGEVSAIGLGCMGMSEFYGASDEGESLRTLARAVELGVSLFDTADTYGFGHNENLLGRFLAEGGAARRAGMRISTKFGIVREAGRYERRIDNSPEYVRAACEASLRRLGLEQIDLYFCHRRNPEVPLEDVIGAMAELVAAGKALFSDSSLSTN
;
A
#
# COMPACT_ATOMS: atom_id res chain seq x y z
N MET A 1 6.56 0.23 -21.49
CA MET A 1 7.39 0.96 -20.49
C MET A 1 8.61 0.12 -20.16
N ARG A 2 9.75 0.75 -19.73
CA ARG A 2 10.92 0.00 -19.25
C ARG A 2 10.57 -0.75 -17.98
N GLN A 3 11.10 -1.96 -17.81
CA GLN A 3 10.95 -2.78 -16.61
C GLN A 3 12.20 -2.70 -15.74
N ARG A 4 12.04 -2.90 -14.44
CA ARG A 4 13.10 -2.97 -13.43
C ARG A 4 12.81 -4.11 -12.47
N HIS A 5 13.86 -4.78 -12.01
CA HIS A 5 13.74 -5.74 -10.92
C HIS A 5 13.58 -5.01 -9.57
N LEU A 6 12.62 -5.45 -8.80
CA LEU A 6 12.38 -4.96 -7.45
C LEU A 6 13.19 -5.82 -6.45
N GLY A 7 14.42 -5.40 -6.20
CA GLY A 7 15.37 -6.22 -5.45
C GLY A 7 15.71 -7.54 -6.15
N GLN A 8 16.22 -8.50 -5.40
CA GLN A 8 16.59 -9.82 -5.95
C GLN A 8 15.39 -10.77 -6.13
N ALA A 9 14.37 -10.62 -5.32
CA ALA A 9 13.22 -11.54 -5.27
C ALA A 9 11.88 -10.91 -5.70
N GLY A 10 11.81 -9.58 -5.86
CA GLY A 10 10.55 -8.84 -6.08
C GLY A 10 9.93 -8.88 -7.47
N GLY A 11 10.57 -9.60 -8.40
CA GLY A 11 10.08 -9.67 -9.79
C GLY A 11 10.23 -8.35 -10.56
N GLU A 12 9.65 -8.29 -11.76
CA GLU A 12 9.71 -7.11 -12.59
C GLU A 12 8.55 -6.16 -12.33
N VAL A 13 8.87 -4.87 -12.29
CA VAL A 13 7.92 -3.76 -12.23
C VAL A 13 8.29 -2.68 -13.24
N SER A 14 7.34 -1.84 -13.60
CA SER A 14 7.62 -0.66 -14.41
C SER A 14 8.63 0.27 -13.73
N ALA A 15 9.51 0.88 -14.51
CA ALA A 15 10.55 1.80 -13.99
C ALA A 15 9.97 3.06 -13.31
N ILE A 16 8.68 3.33 -13.55
CA ILE A 16 7.91 4.43 -12.94
C ILE A 16 6.70 3.79 -12.27
N GLY A 17 6.48 4.10 -10.99
CA GLY A 17 5.27 3.76 -10.24
C GLY A 17 4.31 4.94 -10.15
N LEU A 18 3.07 4.68 -9.83
CA LEU A 18 2.06 5.69 -9.58
C LEU A 18 1.77 5.77 -8.08
N GLY A 19 2.08 6.93 -7.47
CA GLY A 19 1.62 7.26 -6.12
C GLY A 19 0.17 7.72 -6.15
N CYS A 20 -0.70 7.05 -5.39
CA CYS A 20 -2.14 7.26 -5.45
C CYS A 20 -2.67 8.26 -4.39
N MET A 21 -1.82 8.79 -3.51
CA MET A 21 -2.24 9.65 -2.38
C MET A 21 -3.10 10.84 -2.83
N GLY A 22 -2.75 11.50 -3.93
CA GLY A 22 -3.47 12.65 -4.47
C GLY A 22 -4.91 12.36 -4.91
N MET A 23 -5.28 11.08 -5.05
CA MET A 23 -6.64 10.66 -5.37
C MET A 23 -7.59 10.68 -4.16
N SER A 24 -7.07 11.00 -2.97
CA SER A 24 -7.85 11.01 -1.72
C SER A 24 -7.62 12.25 -0.87
N GLU A 25 -6.39 12.79 -0.83
CA GLU A 25 -6.06 13.91 0.06
C GLU A 25 -4.76 14.63 -0.36
N PHE A 26 -4.50 15.79 0.27
CA PHE A 26 -3.29 16.63 0.24
C PHE A 26 -3.03 17.44 -1.03
N TYR A 27 -3.56 17.08 -2.18
CA TYR A 27 -3.28 17.76 -3.45
C TYR A 27 -4.50 18.51 -4.02
N GLY A 28 -5.39 18.95 -3.17
CA GLY A 28 -6.63 19.63 -3.54
C GLY A 28 -7.85 18.71 -3.52
N ALA A 29 -8.95 19.18 -4.12
CA ALA A 29 -10.15 18.36 -4.26
C ALA A 29 -9.89 17.17 -5.19
N SER A 30 -10.31 16.00 -4.78
CA SER A 30 -10.22 14.78 -5.59
C SER A 30 -11.57 14.47 -6.23
N ASP A 31 -11.53 14.02 -7.49
CA ASP A 31 -12.67 13.45 -8.20
C ASP A 31 -12.43 11.97 -8.45
N GLU A 32 -13.36 11.15 -8.02
CA GLU A 32 -13.25 9.70 -8.08
C GLU A 32 -13.24 9.17 -9.53
N GLY A 33 -14.05 9.77 -10.39
CA GLY A 33 -14.10 9.43 -11.82
C GLY A 33 -12.79 9.77 -12.52
N GLU A 34 -12.17 10.93 -12.19
CA GLU A 34 -10.85 11.29 -12.70
C GLU A 34 -9.77 10.36 -12.18
N SER A 35 -9.84 10.00 -10.91
CA SER A 35 -8.92 9.04 -10.29
C SER A 35 -8.97 7.68 -10.98
N LEU A 36 -10.15 7.14 -11.26
CA LEU A 36 -10.32 5.87 -11.98
C LEU A 36 -9.81 5.96 -13.42
N ARG A 37 -10.04 7.08 -14.12
CA ARG A 37 -9.48 7.32 -15.47
C ARG A 37 -7.96 7.39 -15.45
N THR A 38 -7.38 8.02 -14.41
CA THR A 38 -5.93 8.10 -14.21
C THR A 38 -5.32 6.73 -13.98
N LEU A 39 -5.93 5.89 -13.13
CA LEU A 39 -5.51 4.50 -12.93
C LEU A 39 -5.56 3.69 -14.24
N ALA A 40 -6.66 3.80 -14.99
CA ALA A 40 -6.82 3.13 -16.27
C ALA A 40 -5.73 3.58 -17.26
N ARG A 41 -5.49 4.89 -17.35
CA ARG A 41 -4.46 5.44 -18.23
C ARG A 41 -3.05 5.00 -17.84
N ALA A 42 -2.75 4.91 -16.54
CA ALA A 42 -1.47 4.40 -16.07
C ALA A 42 -1.25 2.94 -16.50
N VAL A 43 -2.26 2.09 -16.36
CA VAL A 43 -2.20 0.68 -16.82
C VAL A 43 -1.97 0.61 -18.33
N GLU A 44 -2.70 1.40 -19.14
CA GLU A 44 -2.52 1.46 -20.60
C GLU A 44 -1.09 1.86 -21.00
N LEU A 45 -0.46 2.76 -20.24
CA LEU A 45 0.92 3.20 -20.44
C LEU A 45 1.95 2.18 -19.96
N GLY A 46 1.51 1.08 -19.35
CA GLY A 46 2.35 0.01 -18.85
C GLY A 46 2.94 0.27 -17.47
N VAL A 47 2.33 1.15 -16.65
CA VAL A 47 2.63 1.25 -15.22
C VAL A 47 2.12 0.00 -14.54
N SER A 48 2.99 -0.65 -13.75
CA SER A 48 2.63 -1.87 -13.02
C SER A 48 2.76 -1.74 -11.51
N LEU A 49 3.40 -0.68 -10.99
CA LEU A 49 3.55 -0.43 -9.55
C LEU A 49 2.65 0.72 -9.11
N PHE A 50 1.76 0.45 -8.15
CA PHE A 50 0.79 1.40 -7.60
C PHE A 50 0.97 1.48 -6.10
N ASP A 51 1.20 2.70 -5.59
CA ASP A 51 1.55 2.95 -4.19
C ASP A 51 0.41 3.66 -3.48
N THR A 52 -0.07 3.07 -2.40
CA THR A 52 -1.11 3.60 -1.50
C THR A 52 -0.67 3.49 -0.04
N ALA A 53 -1.55 3.77 0.90
CA ALA A 53 -1.39 3.54 2.34
C ALA A 53 -2.76 3.47 3.03
N ASP A 54 -2.80 2.77 4.17
CA ASP A 54 -3.97 2.65 5.02
C ASP A 54 -4.52 4.00 5.51
N THR A 55 -3.61 4.96 5.73
CA THR A 55 -3.94 6.30 6.24
C THR A 55 -4.49 7.24 5.16
N TYR A 56 -4.28 6.99 3.86
CA TYR A 56 -4.72 7.90 2.80
C TYR A 56 -6.24 7.97 2.69
N GLY A 57 -6.79 9.14 3.05
CA GLY A 57 -8.23 9.34 3.12
C GLY A 57 -8.92 8.36 4.07
N PHE A 58 -8.25 7.94 5.16
CA PHE A 58 -8.79 6.97 6.12
C PHE A 58 -9.23 5.65 5.47
N GLY A 59 -8.41 5.12 4.57
CA GLY A 59 -8.68 3.90 3.82
C GLY A 59 -9.47 4.09 2.51
N HIS A 60 -9.92 5.31 2.21
CA HIS A 60 -10.61 5.62 0.95
C HIS A 60 -9.75 5.25 -0.27
N ASN A 61 -8.44 5.54 -0.21
CA ASN A 61 -7.52 5.29 -1.31
C ASN A 61 -7.37 3.79 -1.63
N GLU A 62 -7.26 2.95 -0.61
CA GLU A 62 -7.24 1.50 -0.80
C GLU A 62 -8.59 0.96 -1.31
N ASN A 63 -9.73 1.50 -0.83
CA ASN A 63 -11.05 1.13 -1.36
C ASN A 63 -11.19 1.52 -2.84
N LEU A 64 -10.69 2.69 -3.24
CA LEU A 64 -10.69 3.13 -4.65
C LEU A 64 -9.90 2.17 -5.53
N LEU A 65 -8.68 1.81 -5.11
CA LEU A 65 -7.85 0.82 -5.81
C LEU A 65 -8.51 -0.56 -5.84
N GLY A 66 -9.11 -1.00 -4.74
CA GLY A 66 -9.83 -2.28 -4.65
C GLY A 66 -10.98 -2.37 -5.65
N ARG A 67 -11.80 -1.31 -5.79
CA ARG A 67 -12.86 -1.25 -6.81
C ARG A 67 -12.28 -1.30 -8.22
N PHE A 68 -11.25 -0.51 -8.49
CA PHE A 68 -10.57 -0.52 -9.78
C PHE A 68 -10.03 -1.91 -10.14
N LEU A 69 -9.44 -2.63 -9.18
CA LEU A 69 -8.96 -4.00 -9.38
C LEU A 69 -10.11 -4.96 -9.67
N ALA A 70 -11.20 -4.89 -8.90
CA ALA A 70 -12.37 -5.76 -9.04
C ALA A 70 -13.03 -5.61 -10.42
N GLU A 71 -13.20 -4.37 -10.91
CA GLU A 71 -13.77 -4.09 -12.24
C GLU A 71 -12.95 -4.68 -13.39
N GLY A 72 -11.63 -4.77 -13.25
CA GLY A 72 -10.75 -5.35 -14.28
C GLY A 72 -10.48 -6.84 -14.13
N GLY A 73 -10.93 -7.42 -13.02
CA GLY A 73 -10.79 -8.85 -12.73
C GLY A 73 -9.36 -9.35 -12.66
N ALA A 74 -9.19 -10.66 -12.81
CA ALA A 74 -7.90 -11.34 -12.66
C ALA A 74 -6.81 -10.82 -13.62
N ALA A 75 -7.17 -10.43 -14.85
CA ALA A 75 -6.21 -9.92 -15.82
C ALA A 75 -5.59 -8.59 -15.36
N ARG A 76 -6.39 -7.66 -14.81
CA ARG A 76 -5.89 -6.41 -14.23
C ARG A 76 -5.02 -6.66 -13.03
N ARG A 77 -5.48 -7.53 -12.10
CA ARG A 77 -4.69 -7.89 -10.91
C ARG A 77 -3.32 -8.48 -11.28
N ALA A 78 -3.26 -9.34 -12.26
CA ALA A 78 -1.99 -9.95 -12.72
C ALA A 78 -0.99 -8.91 -13.25
N GLY A 79 -1.47 -7.82 -13.85
CA GLY A 79 -0.63 -6.74 -14.40
C GLY A 79 -0.23 -5.67 -13.38
N MET A 80 -0.76 -5.72 -12.14
CA MET A 80 -0.52 -4.68 -11.14
C MET A 80 0.18 -5.24 -9.90
N ARG A 81 1.12 -4.46 -9.37
CA ARG A 81 1.75 -4.67 -8.07
C ARG A 81 1.29 -3.56 -7.14
N ILE A 82 0.72 -3.94 -6.02
CA ILE A 82 0.15 -3.01 -5.04
C ILE A 82 1.08 -2.91 -3.85
N SER A 83 1.53 -1.67 -3.62
CA SER A 83 2.25 -1.28 -2.42
C SER A 83 1.30 -0.57 -1.47
N THR A 84 1.25 -1.00 -0.22
CA THR A 84 0.55 -0.25 0.84
C THR A 84 1.37 -0.21 2.13
N LYS A 85 0.96 0.63 3.07
CA LYS A 85 1.75 0.99 4.25
C LYS A 85 0.87 1.04 5.49
N PHE A 86 1.48 0.76 6.65
CA PHE A 86 0.87 0.87 7.98
C PHE A 86 1.69 1.78 8.90
N GLY A 87 1.15 2.11 10.05
CA GLY A 87 1.89 2.74 11.15
C GLY A 87 1.46 4.16 11.47
N ILE A 88 0.74 4.86 10.59
CA ILE A 88 0.18 6.18 10.88
C ILE A 88 -1.29 6.03 11.22
N VAL A 89 -1.63 6.19 12.50
CA VAL A 89 -3.00 6.13 13.00
C VAL A 89 -3.59 7.53 13.05
N ARG A 90 -4.73 7.71 12.39
CA ARG A 90 -5.48 8.96 12.34
C ARG A 90 -6.94 8.70 12.68
N GLU A 91 -7.59 9.69 13.29
CA GLU A 91 -9.03 9.69 13.55
C GLU A 91 -9.71 10.78 12.73
N ALA A 92 -10.85 10.46 12.14
CA ALA A 92 -11.61 11.43 11.36
C ALA A 92 -12.01 12.62 12.27
N GLY A 93 -11.83 13.85 11.75
CA GLY A 93 -12.12 15.07 12.50
C GLY A 93 -11.05 15.49 13.50
N ARG A 94 -9.95 14.75 13.62
CA ARG A 94 -8.79 15.12 14.43
C ARG A 94 -7.56 15.38 13.56
N TYR A 95 -6.82 16.41 13.92
CA TYR A 95 -5.55 16.71 13.23
C TYR A 95 -4.41 15.85 13.75
N GLU A 96 -4.51 15.42 15.01
CA GLU A 96 -3.48 14.61 15.65
C GLU A 96 -3.37 13.25 15.00
N ARG A 97 -2.14 12.79 14.92
CA ARG A 97 -1.78 11.45 14.46
C ARG A 97 -0.83 10.81 15.46
N ARG A 98 -1.00 9.55 15.71
CA ARG A 98 -0.03 8.75 16.46
C ARG A 98 0.63 7.73 15.53
N ILE A 99 1.81 7.27 15.94
CA ILE A 99 2.48 6.18 15.25
C ILE A 99 2.31 4.91 16.08
N ASP A 100 1.81 3.86 15.44
CA ASP A 100 1.62 2.56 16.08
C ASP A 100 2.25 1.48 15.22
N ASN A 101 3.30 0.84 15.75
CA ASN A 101 4.00 -0.27 15.12
C ASN A 101 3.95 -1.51 16.02
N SER A 102 3.03 -1.56 16.99
CA SER A 102 2.86 -2.78 17.79
C SER A 102 2.58 -3.98 16.88
N PRO A 103 3.09 -5.17 17.21
CA PRO A 103 2.83 -6.38 16.44
C PRO A 103 1.35 -6.64 16.18
N GLU A 104 0.50 -6.33 17.16
CA GLU A 104 -0.96 -6.44 17.07
C GLU A 104 -1.51 -5.48 16.00
N TYR A 105 -1.04 -4.23 16.01
CA TYR A 105 -1.46 -3.24 15.02
C TYR A 105 -0.97 -3.59 13.62
N VAL A 106 0.27 -4.04 13.46
CA VAL A 106 0.84 -4.48 12.17
C VAL A 106 -0.06 -5.54 11.52
N ARG A 107 -0.45 -6.56 12.28
CA ARG A 107 -1.33 -7.62 11.79
C ARG A 107 -2.73 -7.11 11.47
N ALA A 108 -3.33 -6.33 12.37
CA ALA A 108 -4.68 -5.79 12.19
C ALA A 108 -4.76 -4.84 10.99
N ALA A 109 -3.77 -3.98 10.80
CA ALA A 109 -3.67 -3.06 9.68
C ALA A 109 -3.54 -3.81 8.34
N CYS A 110 -2.72 -4.87 8.28
CA CYS A 110 -2.59 -5.72 7.10
C CYS A 110 -3.93 -6.34 6.71
N GLU A 111 -4.64 -6.96 7.64
CA GLU A 111 -5.95 -7.56 7.41
C GLU A 111 -6.99 -6.53 6.94
N ALA A 112 -6.93 -5.31 7.50
CA ALA A 112 -7.81 -4.23 7.10
C ALA A 112 -7.49 -3.75 5.68
N SER A 113 -6.22 -3.62 5.30
CA SER A 113 -5.77 -3.27 3.96
C SER A 113 -6.16 -4.32 2.93
N LEU A 114 -5.97 -5.61 3.24
CA LEU A 114 -6.40 -6.72 2.38
C LEU A 114 -7.90 -6.65 2.09
N ARG A 115 -8.74 -6.39 3.11
CA ARG A 115 -10.18 -6.25 2.94
C ARG A 115 -10.55 -5.06 2.05
N ARG A 116 -9.93 -3.88 2.27
CA ARG A 116 -10.21 -2.67 1.47
C ARG A 116 -9.77 -2.82 0.02
N LEU A 117 -8.63 -3.45 -0.21
CA LEU A 117 -8.09 -3.72 -1.54
C LEU A 117 -8.79 -4.89 -2.26
N GLY A 118 -9.53 -5.73 -1.53
CA GLY A 118 -10.14 -6.93 -2.07
C GLY A 118 -9.10 -7.97 -2.50
N LEU A 119 -7.97 -8.06 -1.79
CA LEU A 119 -6.85 -8.94 -2.09
C LEU A 119 -6.66 -9.99 -1.00
N GLU A 120 -6.15 -11.15 -1.38
CA GLU A 120 -5.67 -12.17 -0.46
C GLU A 120 -4.20 -11.94 -0.05
N GLN A 121 -3.45 -11.23 -0.91
CA GLN A 121 -2.04 -10.96 -0.70
C GLN A 121 -1.65 -9.56 -1.23
N ILE A 122 -0.94 -8.78 -0.41
CA ILE A 122 -0.31 -7.51 -0.76
C ILE A 122 1.04 -7.79 -1.40
N ASP A 123 1.37 -7.12 -2.52
CA ASP A 123 2.67 -7.32 -3.17
C ASP A 123 3.82 -6.70 -2.37
N LEU A 124 3.62 -5.48 -1.82
CA LEU A 124 4.62 -4.76 -1.02
C LEU A 124 3.96 -4.14 0.21
N TYR A 125 4.46 -4.45 1.40
CA TYR A 125 3.93 -3.95 2.66
C TYR A 125 5.00 -3.21 3.46
N PHE A 126 4.77 -1.91 3.74
CA PHE A 126 5.77 -1.04 4.34
C PHE A 126 5.35 -0.50 5.71
N CYS A 127 6.33 -0.32 6.58
CA CYS A 127 6.20 0.55 7.74
C CYS A 127 6.32 2.02 7.29
N HIS A 128 5.21 2.76 7.32
CA HIS A 128 5.13 4.15 6.81
C HIS A 128 5.93 5.13 7.67
N ARG A 129 5.90 4.92 8.99
CA ARG A 129 6.69 5.65 9.97
C ARG A 129 7.00 4.76 11.16
N ARG A 130 8.23 4.86 11.65
CA ARG A 130 8.65 4.13 12.84
C ARG A 130 8.23 4.85 14.12
N ASN A 131 7.72 4.10 15.09
CA ASN A 131 7.67 4.48 16.49
C ASN A 131 8.96 3.98 17.18
N PRO A 132 9.87 4.86 17.65
CA PRO A 132 11.11 4.45 18.28
C PRO A 132 10.92 3.72 19.63
N GLU A 133 9.75 3.82 20.23
CA GLU A 133 9.40 3.13 21.49
C GLU A 133 9.10 1.65 21.28
N VAL A 134 8.81 1.24 20.04
CA VAL A 134 8.57 -0.17 19.70
C VAL A 134 9.89 -0.77 19.19
N PRO A 135 10.40 -1.88 19.76
CA PRO A 135 11.58 -2.56 19.28
C PRO A 135 11.44 -2.92 17.80
N LEU A 136 12.48 -2.66 17.01
CA LEU A 136 12.44 -2.93 15.58
C LEU A 136 12.25 -4.40 15.27
N GLU A 137 12.83 -5.25 16.10
CA GLU A 137 12.75 -6.71 16.01
C GLU A 137 11.30 -7.19 16.11
N ASP A 138 10.48 -6.57 16.95
CA ASP A 138 9.07 -6.93 17.11
C ASP A 138 8.26 -6.55 15.86
N VAL A 139 8.55 -5.37 15.28
CA VAL A 139 7.91 -4.93 14.03
C VAL A 139 8.27 -5.87 12.88
N ILE A 140 9.57 -6.15 12.71
CA ILE A 140 10.07 -7.05 11.66
C ILE A 140 9.54 -8.47 11.87
N GLY A 141 9.48 -8.95 13.12
CA GLY A 141 8.90 -10.24 13.46
C GLY A 141 7.45 -10.37 12.98
N ALA A 142 6.61 -9.38 13.30
CA ALA A 142 5.22 -9.36 12.85
C ALA A 142 5.10 -9.29 11.32
N MET A 143 5.95 -8.51 10.65
CA MET A 143 5.97 -8.45 9.18
C MET A 143 6.41 -9.79 8.56
N ALA A 144 7.41 -10.47 9.14
CA ALA A 144 7.86 -11.78 8.70
C ALA A 144 6.76 -12.87 8.85
N GLU A 145 5.98 -12.81 9.93
CA GLU A 145 4.82 -13.68 10.11
C GLU A 145 3.77 -13.48 9.02
N LEU A 146 3.51 -12.22 8.61
CA LEU A 146 2.58 -11.92 7.51
C LEU A 146 3.07 -12.47 6.18
N VAL A 147 4.38 -12.42 5.93
CA VAL A 147 5.00 -13.04 4.75
C VAL A 147 4.85 -14.57 4.81
N ALA A 148 5.17 -15.18 5.94
CA ALA A 148 5.04 -16.62 6.13
C ALA A 148 3.58 -17.11 6.01
N ALA A 149 2.61 -16.28 6.41
CA ALA A 149 1.19 -16.53 6.25
C ALA A 149 0.64 -16.25 4.83
N GLY A 150 1.50 -15.80 3.90
CA GLY A 150 1.10 -15.47 2.53
C GLY A 150 0.27 -14.20 2.39
N LYS A 151 0.25 -13.33 3.41
CA LYS A 151 -0.51 -12.07 3.42
C LYS A 151 0.23 -10.92 2.72
N ALA A 152 1.56 -10.98 2.66
CA ALA A 152 2.41 -10.09 1.93
C ALA A 152 3.50 -10.87 1.19
N LEU A 153 3.86 -10.45 -0.03
CA LEU A 153 4.97 -11.08 -0.76
C LEU A 153 6.33 -10.59 -0.28
N PHE A 154 6.44 -9.26 -0.06
CA PHE A 154 7.64 -8.60 0.41
C PHE A 154 7.28 -7.60 1.50
N SER A 155 8.06 -7.59 2.55
CA SER A 155 8.03 -6.55 3.56
C SER A 155 9.39 -5.87 3.56
N ASP A 156 9.43 -4.57 3.38
CA ASP A 156 10.65 -3.79 3.51
C ASP A 156 10.54 -2.89 4.72
N SER A 157 11.50 -3.06 5.62
CA SER A 157 11.76 -2.16 6.72
C SER A 157 12.89 -1.19 6.36
N SER A 158 12.95 -0.70 5.10
CA SER A 158 13.85 0.38 4.76
C SER A 158 13.44 1.63 5.54
N LEU A 159 13.73 1.57 6.82
CA LEU A 159 13.62 2.69 7.74
C LEU A 159 14.72 3.66 7.33
N SER A 160 14.38 4.65 6.49
CA SER A 160 15.27 5.78 6.32
C SER A 160 15.45 6.43 7.68
N THR A 161 16.61 6.19 8.29
CA THR A 161 17.11 6.99 9.38
C THR A 161 17.45 8.36 8.81
N ASN A 162 16.56 9.33 9.02
CA ASN A 162 16.85 10.75 8.99
C ASN A 162 16.55 11.33 10.35
#